data_c75cab1fd4f93df65c9f460afde33478
#
_entry.id   c75cab1fd4f93df65c9f460afde33478
#
_cell.length_a   1.000
_cell.length_b   1.000
_cell.length_c   1.000
_cell.angle_alpha   90.00
_cell.angle_beta   90.00
_cell.angle_gamma   90.00
#
_symmetry.space_group_name_H-M   'P 1'
#
loop_
_entity.id
_entity.type
_entity.pdbx_description
1 polymer ?
#
loop_
_entity_poly.entity_id
_entity_poly.type
_entity_poly.pdbx_seq_one_letter_code
_entity_poly.pdbx_strand_id
1 'polypeptide(L)'
;IGTAGSVEKADLAKKYGCDEVILYKEKNFVKEVNDITNGNGVDVVYDGVGKDTAILGLDCLKPLGTMVVFGNSSGNCPPIDPSLLASKGSLFFTRPTLMDYGTKKEDLVQSSSRVFNMLLDKKIKLNINNAYKLSDVVNAHKELESRKTTGSIVMKNNY
;
A
#
# COMPACT_ATOMS: atom_id res chain seq x y z
N ILE A 1 -2.71 10.45 4.21
CA ILE A 1 -1.28 10.69 3.97
C ILE A 1 -0.74 9.50 3.18
N GLY A 2 -0.04 9.74 2.07
CA GLY A 2 0.64 8.73 1.27
C GLY A 2 2.15 8.93 1.25
N THR A 3 2.89 7.91 0.81
CA THR A 3 4.33 8.02 0.56
C THR A 3 4.65 7.67 -0.88
N ALA A 4 5.57 8.39 -1.51
CA ALA A 4 5.98 8.16 -2.88
C ALA A 4 7.50 8.23 -3.04
N GLY A 5 8.03 7.49 -4.01
CA GLY A 5 9.47 7.44 -4.28
C GLY A 5 9.95 8.45 -5.33
N SER A 6 9.05 9.26 -5.92
CA SER A 6 9.37 10.33 -6.87
C SER A 6 8.26 11.37 -6.91
N VAL A 7 8.58 12.57 -7.37
CA VAL A 7 7.63 13.68 -7.54
C VAL A 7 6.48 13.28 -8.46
N GLU A 8 6.77 12.66 -9.60
CA GLU A 8 5.76 12.19 -10.55
C GLU A 8 4.72 11.26 -9.89
N LYS A 9 5.19 10.31 -9.05
CA LYS A 9 4.30 9.41 -8.30
C LYS A 9 3.52 10.14 -7.20
N ALA A 10 4.11 11.16 -6.60
CA ALA A 10 3.43 11.99 -5.61
C ALA A 10 2.29 12.80 -6.24
N ASP A 11 2.55 13.42 -7.39
CA ASP A 11 1.54 14.16 -8.15
C ASP A 11 0.39 13.25 -8.60
N LEU A 12 0.73 12.03 -9.02
CA LEU A 12 -0.26 11.03 -9.37
C LEU A 12 -1.12 10.64 -8.15
N ALA A 13 -0.50 10.41 -7.00
CA ALA A 13 -1.23 10.07 -5.76
C ALA A 13 -2.20 11.19 -5.35
N LYS A 14 -1.76 12.46 -5.41
CA LYS A 14 -2.61 13.63 -5.16
C LYS A 14 -3.78 13.70 -6.14
N LYS A 15 -3.52 13.48 -7.44
CA LYS A 15 -4.57 13.43 -8.48
C LYS A 15 -5.64 12.36 -8.21
N TYR A 16 -5.26 11.28 -7.52
CA TYR A 16 -6.17 10.19 -7.15
C TYR A 16 -6.76 10.33 -5.74
N GLY A 17 -6.60 11.49 -5.09
CA GLY A 17 -7.30 11.82 -3.85
C GLY A 17 -6.46 11.64 -2.58
N CYS A 18 -5.13 11.56 -2.70
CA CYS A 18 -4.27 11.64 -1.54
C CYS A 18 -4.10 13.11 -1.11
N ASP A 19 -4.48 13.46 0.10
CA ASP A 19 -4.41 14.85 0.59
C ASP A 19 -2.97 15.29 0.76
N GLU A 20 -2.14 14.47 1.42
CA GLU A 20 -0.73 14.74 1.67
C GLU A 20 0.15 13.60 1.16
N VAL A 21 1.27 13.92 0.49
CA VAL A 21 2.21 12.92 -0.02
C VAL A 21 3.64 13.27 0.36
N ILE A 22 4.31 12.31 0.97
CA ILE A 22 5.68 12.42 1.46
C ILE A 22 6.64 11.71 0.50
N LEU A 23 7.69 12.41 0.05
CA LEU A 23 8.79 11.82 -0.73
C LEU A 23 9.76 11.11 0.21
N TYR A 24 9.50 9.83 0.51
CA TYR A 24 10.21 9.06 1.55
C TYR A 24 11.70 8.83 1.26
N LYS A 25 12.16 9.05 0.03
CA LYS A 25 13.59 8.99 -0.32
C LYS A 25 14.35 10.26 0.06
N GLU A 26 13.66 11.38 0.19
CA GLU A 26 14.23 12.69 0.43
C GLU A 26 13.99 13.16 1.87
N LYS A 27 12.91 12.66 2.48
CA LYS A 27 12.42 13.09 3.77
C LYS A 27 12.22 11.91 4.72
N ASN A 28 12.42 12.16 6.01
CA ASN A 28 12.04 11.23 7.06
C ASN A 28 10.51 11.20 7.19
N PHE A 29 9.88 10.15 6.67
CA PHE A 29 8.42 10.06 6.63
C PHE A 29 7.78 10.02 8.02
N VAL A 30 8.46 9.49 9.05
CA VAL A 30 7.95 9.50 10.43
C VAL A 30 7.83 10.93 10.94
N LYS A 31 8.90 11.73 10.74
CA LYS A 31 8.88 13.15 11.12
C LYS A 31 7.78 13.91 10.39
N GLU A 32 7.69 13.73 9.07
CA GLU A 32 6.65 14.42 8.26
C GLU A 32 5.24 14.03 8.69
N VAL A 33 4.97 12.75 9.01
CA VAL A 33 3.66 12.33 9.53
C VAL A 33 3.37 12.99 10.87
N ASN A 34 4.35 13.04 11.76
CA ASN A 34 4.20 13.72 13.05
C ASN A 34 3.92 15.21 12.88
N ASP A 35 4.63 15.88 11.98
CA ASP A 35 4.41 17.31 11.69
C ASP A 35 2.99 17.54 11.12
N ILE A 36 2.55 16.74 10.14
CA ILE A 36 1.22 16.83 9.51
C ILE A 36 0.10 16.58 10.53
N THR A 37 0.32 15.65 11.47
CA THR A 37 -0.68 15.26 12.47
C THR A 37 -0.57 16.05 13.80
N ASN A 38 0.31 17.05 13.87
CA ASN A 38 0.61 17.79 15.10
C ASN A 38 1.00 16.86 16.27
N GLY A 39 1.76 15.81 15.98
CA GLY A 39 2.22 14.83 16.96
C GLY A 39 1.19 13.78 17.38
N ASN A 40 -0.03 13.80 16.85
CA ASN A 40 -1.08 12.85 17.23
C ASN A 40 -0.90 11.46 16.59
N GLY A 41 -0.21 11.39 15.46
CA GLY A 41 -0.11 10.17 14.67
C GLY A 41 -1.39 9.82 13.89
N VAL A 42 -1.36 8.69 13.20
CA VAL A 42 -2.47 8.19 12.37
C VAL A 42 -3.14 6.97 13.00
N ASP A 43 -4.40 6.70 12.64
CA ASP A 43 -5.15 5.54 13.12
C ASP A 43 -4.62 4.22 12.59
N VAL A 44 -4.23 4.22 11.31
CA VAL A 44 -3.80 3.01 10.60
C VAL A 44 -2.65 3.34 9.67
N VAL A 45 -1.65 2.45 9.63
CA VAL A 45 -0.60 2.42 8.61
C VAL A 45 -0.78 1.19 7.74
N TYR A 46 -0.94 1.38 6.44
CA TYR A 46 -0.94 0.31 5.44
C TYR A 46 0.44 0.23 4.78
N ASP A 47 1.18 -0.83 5.05
CA ASP A 47 2.53 -1.03 4.54
C ASP A 47 2.61 -2.18 3.53
N GLY A 48 2.94 -1.82 2.27
CA GLY A 48 3.24 -2.76 1.19
C GLY A 48 4.74 -3.00 0.97
N VAL A 49 5.61 -2.36 1.75
CA VAL A 49 7.07 -2.34 1.55
C VAL A 49 7.78 -3.38 2.42
N GLY A 50 7.44 -3.45 3.69
CA GLY A 50 7.92 -4.48 4.61
C GLY A 50 9.24 -4.11 5.30
N LYS A 51 10.35 -4.74 4.88
CA LYS A 51 11.65 -4.67 5.57
C LYS A 51 12.09 -3.24 5.94
N ASP A 52 11.98 -2.32 5.00
CA ASP A 52 12.56 -0.99 5.14
C ASP A 52 11.64 -0.01 5.89
N THR A 53 10.35 -0.31 6.03
CA THR A 53 9.35 0.66 6.52
C THR A 53 8.50 0.19 7.68
N ALA A 54 8.29 -1.12 7.84
CA ALA A 54 7.33 -1.64 8.81
C ALA A 54 7.61 -1.21 10.27
N ILE A 55 8.86 -1.29 10.72
CA ILE A 55 9.24 -0.89 12.09
C ILE A 55 9.11 0.62 12.27
N LEU A 56 9.57 1.40 11.29
CA LEU A 56 9.47 2.86 11.32
C LEU A 56 8.01 3.33 11.25
N GLY A 57 7.16 2.58 10.54
CA GLY A 57 5.74 2.86 10.44
C GLY A 57 4.98 2.80 11.77
N LEU A 58 5.51 2.04 12.75
CA LEU A 58 4.95 2.02 14.12
C LEU A 58 5.06 3.39 14.80
N ASP A 59 6.07 4.19 14.47
CA ASP A 59 6.26 5.54 15.02
C ASP A 59 5.32 6.59 14.40
N CYS A 60 4.59 6.23 13.36
CA CYS A 60 3.56 7.06 12.77
C CYS A 60 2.18 6.90 13.43
N LEU A 61 2.00 5.84 14.24
CA LEU A 61 0.71 5.49 14.80
C LEU A 61 0.42 6.23 16.09
N LYS A 62 -0.83 6.63 16.27
CA LYS A 62 -1.33 7.06 17.58
C LYS A 62 -1.47 5.87 18.53
N PRO A 63 -1.59 6.09 19.87
CA PRO A 63 -1.93 5.00 20.78
C PRO A 63 -3.17 4.22 20.32
N LEU A 64 -3.13 2.89 20.48
CA LEU A 64 -4.14 1.94 19.99
C LEU A 64 -4.31 1.90 18.46
N GLY A 65 -3.37 2.48 17.71
CA GLY A 65 -3.36 2.43 16.25
C GLY A 65 -3.00 1.05 15.70
N THR A 66 -3.29 0.85 14.41
CA THR A 66 -3.10 -0.46 13.76
C THR A 66 -2.07 -0.39 12.65
N MET A 67 -1.08 -1.28 12.69
CA MET A 67 -0.12 -1.54 11.63
C MET A 67 -0.59 -2.71 10.78
N VAL A 68 -0.79 -2.49 9.49
CA VAL A 68 -1.22 -3.51 8.52
C VAL A 68 -0.12 -3.71 7.49
N VAL A 69 0.70 -4.75 7.65
CA VAL A 69 1.76 -5.09 6.70
C VAL A 69 1.19 -6.08 5.68
N PHE A 70 0.80 -5.61 4.50
CA PHE A 70 0.20 -6.46 3.47
C PHE A 70 1.15 -6.82 2.31
N GLY A 71 2.37 -6.25 2.30
CA GLY A 71 3.37 -6.48 1.27
C GLY A 71 4.80 -6.58 1.80
N ASN A 72 5.72 -6.93 0.92
CA ASN A 72 7.13 -7.14 1.22
C ASN A 72 8.05 -6.75 0.03
N SER A 73 7.74 -5.63 -0.64
CA SER A 73 8.47 -5.22 -1.85
C SER A 73 9.96 -4.90 -1.61
N SER A 74 10.37 -4.61 -0.37
CA SER A 74 11.78 -4.47 0.04
C SER A 74 12.33 -5.70 0.79
N GLY A 75 11.51 -6.72 0.96
CA GLY A 75 11.80 -7.90 1.77
C GLY A 75 10.83 -8.08 2.93
N ASN A 76 10.95 -9.20 3.63
CA ASN A 76 10.07 -9.51 4.75
C ASN A 76 10.24 -8.51 5.90
N CYS A 77 9.11 -8.18 6.54
CA CYS A 77 9.12 -7.43 7.78
C CYS A 77 9.99 -8.16 8.83
N PRO A 78 10.87 -7.45 9.53
CA PRO A 78 11.64 -8.06 10.63
C PRO A 78 10.73 -8.60 11.74
N PRO A 79 11.21 -9.56 12.54
CA PRO A 79 10.51 -9.97 13.75
C PRO A 79 10.19 -8.78 14.66
N ILE A 80 9.00 -8.78 15.24
CA ILE A 80 8.53 -7.73 16.14
C ILE A 80 8.41 -8.29 17.54
N ASP A 81 9.12 -7.67 18.48
CA ASP A 81 8.93 -7.92 19.90
C ASP A 81 7.59 -7.33 20.36
N PRO A 82 6.70 -8.10 21.00
CA PRO A 82 5.45 -7.57 21.54
C PRO A 82 5.65 -6.40 22.52
N SER A 83 6.77 -6.34 23.25
CA SER A 83 7.08 -5.22 24.13
C SER A 83 7.24 -3.89 23.39
N LEU A 84 7.67 -3.93 22.13
CA LEU A 84 7.74 -2.76 21.27
C LEU A 84 6.36 -2.18 20.98
N LEU A 85 5.37 -3.05 20.74
CA LEU A 85 3.98 -2.60 20.51
C LEU A 85 3.40 -1.95 21.77
N ALA A 86 3.69 -2.54 22.94
CA ALA A 86 3.26 -1.98 24.23
C ALA A 86 3.89 -0.60 24.48
N SER A 87 5.20 -0.46 24.29
CA SER A 87 5.93 0.80 24.54
C SER A 87 5.55 1.94 23.61
N LYS A 88 5.08 1.60 22.40
CA LYS A 88 4.64 2.58 21.38
C LYS A 88 3.14 2.94 21.50
N GLY A 89 2.46 2.52 22.57
CA GLY A 89 1.06 2.90 22.81
C GLY A 89 0.05 1.77 22.62
N SER A 90 0.43 0.53 22.97
CA SER A 90 -0.47 -0.64 22.88
C SER A 90 -1.00 -0.85 21.46
N LEU A 91 -0.10 -0.85 20.49
CA LEU A 91 -0.43 -0.93 19.07
C LEU A 91 -0.93 -2.32 18.67
N PHE A 92 -1.79 -2.36 17.64
CA PHE A 92 -2.18 -3.57 16.95
C PHE A 92 -1.28 -3.79 15.74
N PHE A 93 -0.88 -5.05 15.52
CA PHE A 93 -0.10 -5.43 14.35
C PHE A 93 -0.74 -6.63 13.65
N THR A 94 -0.91 -6.54 12.33
CA THR A 94 -1.47 -7.63 11.54
C THR A 94 -0.76 -7.78 10.19
N ARG A 95 -0.69 -9.03 9.73
CA ARG A 95 -0.21 -9.41 8.39
C ARG A 95 -1.31 -10.18 7.67
N PRO A 96 -2.28 -9.47 7.06
CA PRO A 96 -3.38 -10.12 6.36
C PRO A 96 -2.91 -10.83 5.09
N THR A 97 -3.60 -11.91 4.74
CA THR A 97 -3.52 -12.53 3.42
C THR A 97 -4.91 -12.57 2.77
N LEU A 98 -4.98 -12.19 1.50
CA LEU A 98 -6.25 -12.15 0.78
C LEU A 98 -6.97 -13.51 0.78
N MET A 99 -6.20 -14.61 0.80
CA MET A 99 -6.76 -15.96 0.79
C MET A 99 -7.64 -16.24 2.00
N ASP A 100 -7.28 -15.74 3.19
CA ASP A 100 -8.07 -15.94 4.40
C ASP A 100 -9.41 -15.18 4.34
N TYR A 101 -9.39 -13.98 3.73
CA TYR A 101 -10.60 -13.17 3.55
C TYR A 101 -11.54 -13.66 2.45
N GLY A 102 -11.04 -14.49 1.52
CA GLY A 102 -11.81 -15.03 0.40
C GLY A 102 -12.09 -16.55 0.51
N THR A 103 -11.91 -17.16 1.69
CA THR A 103 -12.06 -18.59 1.89
C THR A 103 -13.47 -19.08 1.61
N LYS A 104 -14.49 -18.32 2.01
CA LYS A 104 -15.89 -18.64 1.75
C LYS A 104 -16.33 -17.93 0.46
N LYS A 105 -17.11 -18.65 -0.35
CA LYS A 105 -17.64 -18.13 -1.60
C LYS A 105 -18.47 -16.86 -1.40
N GLU A 106 -19.23 -16.82 -0.32
CA GLU A 106 -20.10 -15.69 0.04
C GLU A 106 -19.25 -14.43 0.31
N ASP A 107 -18.18 -14.56 1.08
CA ASP A 107 -17.26 -13.45 1.40
C ASP A 107 -16.55 -12.93 0.14
N LEU A 108 -16.12 -13.86 -0.73
CA LEU A 108 -15.50 -13.53 -2.00
C LEU A 108 -16.48 -12.77 -2.92
N VAL A 109 -17.72 -13.25 -3.05
CA VAL A 109 -18.75 -12.60 -3.86
C VAL A 109 -19.09 -11.23 -3.30
N GLN A 110 -19.26 -11.10 -2.00
CA GLN A 110 -19.55 -9.82 -1.35
C GLN A 110 -18.41 -8.81 -1.57
N SER A 111 -17.17 -9.22 -1.33
CA SER A 111 -15.98 -8.37 -1.48
C SER A 111 -15.79 -7.93 -2.93
N SER A 112 -15.85 -8.85 -3.89
CA SER A 112 -15.69 -8.54 -5.31
C SER A 112 -16.82 -7.65 -5.82
N SER A 113 -18.07 -7.92 -5.45
CA SER A 113 -19.23 -7.09 -5.81
C SER A 113 -19.07 -5.65 -5.30
N ARG A 114 -18.56 -5.50 -4.07
CA ARG A 114 -18.27 -4.16 -3.51
C ARG A 114 -17.26 -3.40 -4.37
N VAL A 115 -16.16 -4.04 -4.77
CA VAL A 115 -15.14 -3.42 -5.62
C VAL A 115 -15.70 -3.07 -6.99
N PHE A 116 -16.43 -3.98 -7.63
CA PHE A 116 -17.04 -3.71 -8.95
C PHE A 116 -18.07 -2.57 -8.89
N ASN A 117 -18.91 -2.52 -7.87
CA ASN A 117 -19.82 -1.41 -7.67
C ASN A 117 -19.10 -0.07 -7.50
N MET A 118 -17.99 -0.04 -6.74
CA MET A 118 -17.19 1.18 -6.60
C MET A 118 -16.57 1.63 -7.94
N LEU A 119 -16.20 0.70 -8.81
CA LEU A 119 -15.73 1.00 -10.17
C LEU A 119 -16.87 1.55 -11.05
N LEU A 120 -18.02 0.91 -11.03
CA LEU A 120 -19.22 1.36 -11.78
C LEU A 120 -19.69 2.75 -11.32
N ASP A 121 -19.67 2.99 -10.01
CA ASP A 121 -19.98 4.29 -9.40
C ASP A 121 -18.88 5.34 -9.61
N LYS A 122 -17.77 4.99 -10.27
CA LYS A 122 -16.59 5.86 -10.49
C LYS A 122 -15.94 6.35 -9.20
N LYS A 123 -16.16 5.67 -8.08
CA LYS A 123 -15.50 5.94 -6.79
C LYS A 123 -14.03 5.50 -6.81
N ILE A 124 -13.72 4.46 -7.60
CA ILE A 124 -12.37 4.00 -7.88
C ILE A 124 -12.10 4.19 -9.36
N LYS A 125 -10.94 4.71 -9.71
CA LYS A 125 -10.47 4.86 -11.09
C LYS A 125 -9.39 3.83 -11.38
N LEU A 126 -9.56 3.08 -12.46
CA LEU A 126 -8.49 2.19 -12.94
C LEU A 126 -7.45 3.00 -13.71
N ASN A 127 -6.19 2.77 -13.36
CA ASN A 127 -5.06 3.26 -14.14
C ASN A 127 -4.36 2.04 -14.76
N ILE A 128 -4.60 1.82 -16.06
CA ILE A 128 -3.89 0.79 -16.85
C ILE A 128 -2.74 1.50 -17.54
N ASN A 129 -1.52 1.25 -17.07
CA ASN A 129 -0.32 1.90 -17.61
C ASN A 129 0.05 1.31 -18.98
N ASN A 130 0.27 0.00 -19.03
CA ASN A 130 0.69 -0.70 -20.24
C ASN A 130 -0.14 -1.96 -20.48
N ALA A 131 -0.36 -2.24 -21.76
CA ALA A 131 -0.99 -3.48 -22.23
C ALA A 131 -0.01 -4.24 -23.13
N TYR A 132 0.43 -5.41 -22.68
CA TYR A 132 1.33 -6.30 -23.40
C TYR A 132 0.57 -7.42 -24.11
N LYS A 133 1.16 -7.96 -25.16
CA LYS A 133 0.73 -9.28 -25.70
C LYS A 133 1.15 -10.36 -24.70
N LEU A 134 0.38 -11.44 -24.60
CA LEU A 134 0.72 -12.56 -23.74
C LEU A 134 2.10 -13.16 -24.08
N SER A 135 2.48 -13.16 -25.36
CA SER A 135 3.80 -13.57 -25.83
C SER A 135 4.96 -12.71 -25.32
N ASP A 136 4.67 -11.51 -24.84
CA ASP A 136 5.68 -10.55 -24.36
C ASP A 136 5.74 -10.47 -22.81
N VAL A 137 5.33 -11.54 -22.15
CA VAL A 137 5.27 -11.64 -20.67
C VAL A 137 6.62 -11.33 -19.99
N VAL A 138 7.73 -11.71 -20.62
CA VAL A 138 9.08 -11.46 -20.06
C VAL A 138 9.35 -9.96 -19.90
N ASN A 139 9.01 -9.16 -20.90
CA ASN A 139 9.20 -7.72 -20.84
C ASN A 139 8.22 -7.06 -19.85
N ALA A 140 6.98 -7.54 -19.79
CA ALA A 140 6.00 -7.08 -18.79
C ALA A 140 6.51 -7.29 -17.36
N HIS A 141 7.09 -8.46 -17.05
CA HIS A 141 7.70 -8.72 -15.74
C HIS A 141 8.90 -7.83 -15.46
N LYS A 142 9.83 -7.68 -16.41
CA LYS A 142 11.00 -6.79 -16.26
C LYS A 142 10.57 -5.35 -15.97
N GLU A 143 9.54 -4.85 -16.65
CA GLU A 143 9.06 -3.51 -16.42
C GLU A 143 8.41 -3.37 -15.04
N LEU A 144 7.59 -4.34 -14.62
CA LEU A 144 6.98 -4.36 -13.29
C LEU A 144 8.05 -4.35 -12.18
N GLU A 145 9.07 -5.20 -12.31
CA GLU A 145 10.16 -5.32 -11.34
C GLU A 145 11.06 -4.08 -11.30
N SER A 146 11.13 -3.32 -12.40
CA SER A 146 11.90 -2.07 -12.47
C SER A 146 11.39 -0.96 -11.53
N ARG A 147 10.18 -1.09 -10.98
CA ARG A 147 9.47 -0.10 -10.15
C ARG A 147 9.22 1.24 -10.86
N LYS A 148 9.35 1.31 -12.19
CA LYS A 148 9.09 2.52 -12.99
C LYS A 148 7.62 2.66 -13.37
N THR A 149 6.87 1.57 -13.30
CA THR A 149 5.45 1.56 -13.68
C THR A 149 4.57 2.28 -12.67
N THR A 150 3.49 2.87 -13.18
CA THR A 150 2.40 3.46 -12.41
C THR A 150 1.09 2.79 -12.82
N GLY A 151 0.25 2.39 -11.87
CA GLY A 151 -0.98 1.66 -12.18
C GLY A 151 -0.76 0.19 -12.53
N SER A 152 -1.73 -0.42 -13.20
CA SER A 152 -1.72 -1.84 -13.52
C SER A 152 -1.14 -2.11 -14.91
N ILE A 153 -0.39 -3.20 -15.01
CA ILE A 153 0.01 -3.80 -16.29
C ILE A 153 -1.00 -4.91 -16.60
N VAL A 154 -1.49 -4.94 -17.83
CA VAL A 154 -2.40 -6.00 -18.31
C VAL A 154 -1.80 -6.73 -19.49
N MET A 155 -2.09 -8.02 -19.60
CA MET A 155 -1.74 -8.82 -20.77
C MET A 155 -2.99 -9.09 -21.59
N LYS A 156 -2.90 -8.85 -22.90
CA LYS A 156 -3.97 -9.13 -23.86
C LYS A 156 -3.71 -10.47 -24.54
N ASN A 157 -4.72 -11.32 -24.52
CA ASN A 157 -4.73 -12.50 -25.37
C ASN A 157 -5.19 -12.06 -26.78
N ASN A 158 -4.34 -12.27 -27.75
CA ASN A 158 -4.74 -12.04 -29.16
C ASN A 158 -5.38 -13.34 -29.65
N TYR A 159 -6.69 -13.41 -29.68
CA TYR A 159 -7.40 -14.34 -30.54
C TYR A 159 -7.57 -13.72 -31.92
#